data_43cb836eaaf7fb5caab2fb2c52f594ef
#
_entry.id   43cb836eaaf7fb5caab2fb2c52f594ef
#
_cell.length_a   1.000
_cell.length_b   1.000
_cell.length_c   1.000
_cell.angle_alpha   90.00
_cell.angle_beta   90.00
_cell.angle_gamma   90.00
#
_symmetry.space_group_name_H-M   'P 1'
#
loop_
_entity.id
_entity.type
_entity.pdbx_description
1 polymer ?
#
loop_
_entity_poly.entity_id
_entity_poly.type
_entity_poly.pdbx_seq_one_letter_code
_entity_poly.pdbx_strand_id
1 'polypeptide(L)'
;MITGELKNKIDALWDIFAAGGLVNPLEVIEQITYLMFIHDLDEADNTRAKESAMLGLPYQSIFSEEVKIGERTISGNQLKWSVFHDFPADRMYSVMQEWVFPFIKTLHSDKNSAYSKYMDDAIFKLPTPLVLSKVVDSLDEIYAVMNEIQTTDVRGDVYEYLLSKIAQSGRNGQFRTPRHIIRMMVELMDPSSDEIICDPACGTSGFLVVAGEYLKEKKKEEIFYDKKKKDHYMNHMFHGYDMDRTML
;
A
#
# COMPACT_ATOMS: atom_id res chain seq x y z
N MET A 1 -5.53 12.86 12.24
CA MET A 1 -6.64 13.22 11.29
C MET A 1 -6.12 14.22 10.29
N ILE A 2 -6.23 13.93 9.01
CA ILE A 2 -5.74 14.80 7.93
C ILE A 2 -6.56 16.08 7.85
N THR A 3 -5.87 17.23 7.74
CA THR A 3 -6.47 18.57 7.60
C THR A 3 -5.65 19.41 6.60
N GLY A 4 -6.18 20.57 6.23
CA GLY A 4 -5.46 21.53 5.41
C GLY A 4 -5.16 21.06 3.99
N GLU A 5 -3.94 21.34 3.53
CA GLU A 5 -3.51 21.12 2.14
C GLU A 5 -3.57 19.65 1.72
N LEU A 6 -3.08 18.75 2.56
CA LEU A 6 -3.08 17.31 2.26
C LEU A 6 -4.50 16.78 2.03
N LYS A 7 -5.46 17.21 2.86
CA LYS A 7 -6.87 16.86 2.68
C LYS A 7 -7.40 17.34 1.32
N ASN A 8 -7.13 18.59 0.96
CA ASN A 8 -7.61 19.16 -0.29
C ASN A 8 -7.02 18.43 -1.51
N LYS A 9 -5.74 18.02 -1.45
CA LYS A 9 -5.10 17.26 -2.53
C LYS A 9 -5.71 15.84 -2.68
N ILE A 10 -6.02 15.18 -1.57
CA ILE A 10 -6.70 13.87 -1.62
C ILE A 10 -8.13 14.01 -2.14
N ASP A 11 -8.85 15.07 -1.78
CA ASP A 11 -10.17 15.35 -2.32
C ASP A 11 -10.11 15.61 -3.83
N ALA A 12 -9.12 16.37 -4.30
CA ALA A 12 -8.89 16.62 -5.73
C ALA A 12 -8.53 15.33 -6.49
N LEU A 13 -7.69 14.45 -5.90
CA LEU A 13 -7.40 13.14 -6.47
C LEU A 13 -8.69 12.32 -6.65
N TRP A 14 -9.57 12.33 -5.65
CA TRP A 14 -10.85 11.65 -5.72
C TRP A 14 -11.73 12.16 -6.87
N ASP A 15 -11.76 13.47 -7.05
CA ASP A 15 -12.52 14.11 -8.13
C ASP A 15 -12.00 13.75 -9.53
N ILE A 16 -10.67 13.52 -9.68
CA ILE A 16 -10.08 13.02 -10.94
C ILE A 16 -10.63 11.65 -11.31
N PHE A 17 -10.74 10.72 -10.35
CA PHE A 17 -11.32 9.40 -10.57
C PHE A 17 -12.81 9.50 -10.97
N ALA A 18 -13.57 10.30 -10.24
CA ALA A 18 -14.99 10.50 -10.50
C ALA A 18 -15.25 11.12 -11.88
N ALA A 19 -14.49 12.16 -12.25
CA ALA A 19 -14.52 12.77 -13.58
C ALA A 19 -14.09 11.82 -14.69
N GLY A 20 -13.18 10.89 -14.38
CA GLY A 20 -12.72 9.83 -15.27
C GLY A 20 -13.72 8.68 -15.45
N GLY A 21 -14.84 8.68 -14.72
CA GLY A 21 -15.87 7.64 -14.81
C GLY A 21 -15.68 6.47 -13.83
N LEU A 22 -14.68 6.48 -12.99
CA LEU A 22 -14.51 5.51 -11.90
C LEU A 22 -15.15 6.06 -10.62
N VAL A 23 -16.44 5.72 -10.41
CA VAL A 23 -17.26 6.30 -9.35
C VAL A 23 -17.50 5.37 -8.15
N ASN A 24 -17.14 4.09 -8.28
CA ASN A 24 -17.26 3.15 -7.17
C ASN A 24 -16.15 3.42 -6.14
N PRO A 25 -16.48 3.84 -4.91
CA PRO A 25 -15.48 4.18 -3.90
C PRO A 25 -14.47 3.08 -3.60
N LEU A 26 -14.90 1.83 -3.59
CA LEU A 26 -14.02 0.68 -3.34
C LEU A 26 -13.00 0.52 -4.47
N GLU A 27 -13.45 0.61 -5.74
CA GLU A 27 -12.56 0.52 -6.89
C GLU A 27 -11.57 1.69 -6.94
N VAL A 28 -12.02 2.90 -6.58
CA VAL A 28 -11.12 4.07 -6.50
C VAL A 28 -10.01 3.83 -5.49
N ILE A 29 -10.36 3.38 -4.28
CA ILE A 29 -9.35 3.11 -3.23
C ILE A 29 -8.41 1.98 -3.65
N GLU A 30 -8.94 0.93 -4.25
CA GLU A 30 -8.13 -0.17 -4.77
C GLU A 30 -7.09 0.32 -5.79
N GLN A 31 -7.49 1.16 -6.75
CA GLN A 31 -6.55 1.71 -7.73
C GLN A 31 -5.53 2.66 -7.09
N ILE A 32 -5.95 3.52 -6.17
CA ILE A 32 -5.04 4.38 -5.40
C ILE A 32 -4.03 3.52 -4.63
N THR A 33 -4.48 2.45 -3.97
CA THR A 33 -3.62 1.54 -3.22
C THR A 33 -2.55 0.89 -4.10
N TYR A 34 -2.92 0.42 -5.29
CA TYR A 34 -1.94 -0.14 -6.23
C TYR A 34 -0.90 0.89 -6.65
N LEU A 35 -1.31 2.10 -6.98
CA LEU A 35 -0.40 3.16 -7.39
C LEU A 35 0.52 3.61 -6.25
N MET A 36 0.00 3.77 -5.04
CA MET A 36 0.81 4.06 -3.86
C MET A 36 1.81 2.94 -3.58
N PHE A 37 1.40 1.68 -3.70
CA PHE A 37 2.30 0.55 -3.54
C PHE A 37 3.45 0.56 -4.55
N ILE A 38 3.18 0.88 -5.82
CA ILE A 38 4.20 0.98 -6.88
C ILE A 38 5.19 2.09 -6.56
N HIS A 39 4.69 3.27 -6.13
CA HIS A 39 5.54 4.38 -5.71
C HIS A 39 6.44 4.00 -4.53
N ASP A 40 5.86 3.42 -3.47
CA ASP A 40 6.59 3.03 -2.27
C ASP A 40 7.62 1.93 -2.54
N LEU A 41 7.33 1.05 -3.48
CA LEU A 41 8.23 0.00 -3.92
C LEU A 41 9.51 0.57 -4.55
N ASP A 42 9.37 1.57 -5.42
CA ASP A 42 10.51 2.25 -6.04
C ASP A 42 11.29 3.08 -5.00
N GLU A 43 10.60 3.81 -4.13
CA GLU A 43 11.24 4.58 -3.06
C GLU A 43 12.06 3.68 -2.12
N ALA A 44 11.50 2.53 -1.73
CA ALA A 44 12.18 1.55 -0.89
C ALA A 44 13.40 0.93 -1.58
N ASP A 45 13.29 0.61 -2.88
CA ASP A 45 14.39 0.08 -3.69
C ASP A 45 15.54 1.09 -3.79
N ASN A 46 15.22 2.34 -4.10
CA ASN A 46 16.18 3.42 -4.21
C ASN A 46 16.87 3.73 -2.86
N THR A 47 16.12 3.68 -1.76
CA THR A 47 16.68 3.89 -0.40
C THR A 47 17.65 2.78 -0.04
N ARG A 48 17.28 1.51 -0.27
CA ARG A 48 18.16 0.36 -0.01
C ARG A 48 19.42 0.40 -0.88
N ALA A 49 19.30 0.80 -2.14
CA ALA A 49 20.43 0.97 -3.04
C ALA A 49 21.43 2.02 -2.52
N LYS A 50 20.93 3.16 -2.04
CA LYS A 50 21.76 4.22 -1.43
C LYS A 50 22.44 3.75 -0.14
N GLU A 51 21.72 3.10 0.76
CA GLU A 51 22.25 2.56 2.01
C GLU A 51 23.35 1.52 1.75
N SER A 52 23.13 0.59 0.81
CA SER A 52 24.11 -0.42 0.44
C SER A 52 25.37 0.19 -0.17
N ALA A 53 25.21 1.21 -1.02
CA ALA A 53 26.33 1.95 -1.60
C ALA A 53 27.15 2.67 -0.52
N MET A 54 26.52 3.28 0.48
CA MET A 54 27.20 3.94 1.61
C MET A 54 27.98 2.94 2.47
N LEU A 55 27.48 1.70 2.58
CA LEU A 55 28.11 0.63 3.35
C LEU A 55 29.13 -0.19 2.53
N GLY A 56 29.27 0.08 1.24
CA GLY A 56 30.12 -0.71 0.34
C GLY A 56 29.63 -2.15 0.13
N LEU A 57 28.32 -2.40 0.31
CA LEU A 57 27.71 -3.70 0.15
C LEU A 57 27.09 -3.87 -1.23
N PRO A 58 27.10 -5.07 -1.82
CA PRO A 58 26.40 -5.33 -3.07
C PRO A 58 24.88 -5.21 -2.84
N TYR A 59 24.18 -4.58 -3.78
CA TYR A 59 22.73 -4.48 -3.78
C TYR A 59 22.15 -5.04 -5.08
N GLN A 60 21.11 -5.83 -4.97
CA GLN A 60 20.34 -6.30 -6.10
C GLN A 60 18.96 -5.64 -6.06
N SER A 61 18.70 -4.77 -7.04
CA SER A 61 17.39 -4.12 -7.20
C SER A 61 16.32 -5.16 -7.53
N ILE A 62 15.11 -4.91 -7.00
CA ILE A 62 13.92 -5.68 -7.42
C ILE A 62 13.54 -5.38 -8.88
N PHE A 63 13.90 -4.20 -9.38
CA PHE A 63 13.81 -3.83 -10.79
C PHE A 63 15.06 -4.27 -11.52
N SER A 64 15.19 -5.58 -11.78
CA SER A 64 16.35 -6.14 -12.49
C SER A 64 16.56 -5.48 -13.85
N GLU A 65 17.77 -5.62 -14.43
CA GLU A 65 18.09 -5.03 -15.75
C GLU A 65 17.09 -5.44 -16.82
N GLU A 66 16.64 -6.69 -16.79
CA GLU A 66 15.61 -7.24 -17.67
C GLU A 66 14.50 -7.91 -16.87
N VAL A 67 13.26 -7.42 -17.07
CA VAL A 67 12.04 -8.03 -16.54
C VAL A 67 11.32 -8.76 -17.66
N LYS A 68 10.99 -10.04 -17.45
CA LYS A 68 10.26 -10.88 -18.42
C LYS A 68 8.82 -11.07 -17.97
N ILE A 69 7.88 -10.80 -18.88
CA ILE A 69 6.46 -11.08 -18.68
C ILE A 69 5.95 -11.85 -19.91
N GLY A 70 5.71 -13.14 -19.73
CA GLY A 70 5.48 -14.08 -20.83
C GLY A 70 6.73 -14.18 -21.72
N GLU A 71 6.56 -13.98 -23.02
CA GLU A 71 7.65 -14.00 -24.01
C GLU A 71 8.31 -12.63 -24.24
N ARG A 72 7.80 -11.57 -23.61
CA ARG A 72 8.27 -10.19 -23.79
C ARG A 72 9.24 -9.80 -22.70
N THR A 73 10.16 -8.90 -23.01
CA THR A 73 11.19 -8.37 -22.10
C THR A 73 11.17 -6.85 -22.12
N ILE A 74 11.34 -6.24 -20.96
CA ILE A 74 11.50 -4.78 -20.80
C ILE A 74 12.64 -4.51 -19.82
N SER A 75 13.31 -3.35 -19.95
CA SER A 75 14.23 -2.89 -18.91
C SER A 75 13.49 -2.59 -17.61
N GLY A 76 13.91 -3.20 -16.50
CA GLY A 76 13.31 -2.98 -15.19
C GLY A 76 13.31 -1.52 -14.75
N ASN A 77 14.28 -0.73 -15.21
CA ASN A 77 14.32 0.70 -14.94
C ASN A 77 13.07 1.44 -15.47
N GLN A 78 12.45 0.98 -16.55
CA GLN A 78 11.21 1.59 -17.07
C GLN A 78 9.97 1.28 -16.23
N LEU A 79 10.07 0.36 -15.27
CA LEU A 79 8.99 0.00 -14.35
C LEU A 79 9.01 0.83 -13.06
N LYS A 80 10.06 1.59 -12.84
CA LYS A 80 10.20 2.47 -11.69
C LYS A 80 9.26 3.65 -11.79
N TRP A 81 8.59 3.99 -10.68
CA TRP A 81 7.76 5.19 -10.59
C TRP A 81 8.53 6.43 -11.00
N SER A 82 9.74 6.62 -10.47
CA SER A 82 10.65 7.72 -10.74
C SER A 82 11.10 7.86 -12.21
N VAL A 83 10.73 6.90 -13.04
CA VAL A 83 11.04 6.92 -14.48
C VAL A 83 9.78 7.04 -15.32
N PHE A 84 8.77 6.21 -15.07
CA PHE A 84 7.58 6.22 -15.93
C PHE A 84 6.65 7.41 -15.67
N HIS A 85 6.71 8.06 -14.51
CA HIS A 85 5.90 9.25 -14.23
C HIS A 85 6.17 10.40 -15.22
N ASP A 86 7.38 10.47 -15.79
CA ASP A 86 7.76 11.45 -16.81
C ASP A 86 7.36 11.04 -18.24
N PHE A 87 6.75 9.88 -18.43
CA PHE A 87 6.37 9.44 -19.77
C PHE A 87 5.14 10.19 -20.29
N PRO A 88 5.02 10.41 -21.61
CA PRO A 88 3.77 10.83 -22.20
C PRO A 88 2.62 9.90 -21.80
N ALA A 89 1.41 10.43 -21.61
CA ALA A 89 0.27 9.72 -21.04
C ALA A 89 0.00 8.35 -21.70
N ASP A 90 0.06 8.27 -23.04
CA ASP A 90 -0.18 7.02 -23.76
C ASP A 90 0.90 5.96 -23.46
N ARG A 91 2.17 6.39 -23.39
CA ARG A 91 3.27 5.50 -23.04
C ARG A 91 3.20 5.06 -21.58
N MET A 92 2.93 6.01 -20.66
CA MET A 92 2.72 5.73 -19.23
C MET A 92 1.64 4.66 -19.06
N TYR A 93 0.51 4.81 -19.76
CA TYR A 93 -0.61 3.88 -19.68
C TYR A 93 -0.24 2.48 -20.20
N SER A 94 0.42 2.40 -21.37
CA SER A 94 0.87 1.14 -21.93
C SER A 94 1.88 0.44 -21.02
N VAL A 95 2.85 1.18 -20.47
CA VAL A 95 3.85 0.63 -19.52
C VAL A 95 3.17 0.16 -18.23
N MET A 96 2.24 0.94 -17.70
CA MET A 96 1.49 0.56 -16.50
C MET A 96 0.68 -0.72 -16.72
N GLN A 97 -0.13 -0.77 -17.77
CA GLN A 97 -1.06 -1.88 -18.02
C GLN A 97 -0.34 -3.16 -18.44
N GLU A 98 0.67 -3.05 -19.30
CA GLU A 98 1.30 -4.21 -19.89
C GLU A 98 2.51 -4.75 -19.11
N TRP A 99 3.10 -3.93 -18.23
CA TRP A 99 4.36 -4.24 -17.59
C TRP A 99 4.35 -4.02 -16.07
N VAL A 100 4.09 -2.81 -15.58
CA VAL A 100 4.18 -2.50 -14.14
C VAL A 100 3.15 -3.30 -13.36
N PHE A 101 1.89 -3.28 -13.79
CA PHE A 101 0.83 -3.98 -13.10
C PHE A 101 1.01 -5.51 -13.13
N PRO A 102 1.32 -6.16 -14.27
CA PRO A 102 1.73 -7.57 -14.27
C PRO A 102 2.98 -7.86 -13.44
N PHE A 103 3.98 -6.97 -13.43
CA PHE A 103 5.20 -7.14 -12.64
C PHE A 103 4.92 -7.20 -11.14
N ILE A 104 4.12 -6.27 -10.59
CA ILE A 104 3.80 -6.29 -9.17
C ILE A 104 3.04 -7.56 -8.76
N LYS A 105 2.28 -8.18 -9.66
CA LYS A 105 1.62 -9.48 -9.42
C LYS A 105 2.63 -10.63 -9.24
N THR A 106 3.84 -10.51 -9.76
CA THR A 106 4.88 -11.55 -9.73
C THR A 106 5.90 -11.39 -8.60
N LEU A 107 5.81 -10.33 -7.78
CA LEU A 107 6.83 -10.00 -6.77
C LEU A 107 7.00 -11.05 -5.67
N HIS A 108 5.99 -11.85 -5.41
CA HIS A 108 6.09 -12.98 -4.49
C HIS A 108 6.13 -14.32 -5.23
N SER A 109 7.22 -15.06 -5.03
CA SER A 109 7.39 -16.40 -5.61
C SER A 109 6.53 -17.47 -4.91
N ASP A 110 6.07 -17.23 -3.69
CA ASP A 110 5.20 -18.14 -2.95
C ASP A 110 3.75 -17.89 -3.32
N LYS A 111 3.19 -18.79 -4.15
CA LYS A 111 1.78 -18.76 -4.58
C LYS A 111 0.78 -18.91 -3.44
N ASN A 112 1.21 -19.35 -2.26
CA ASN A 112 0.35 -19.51 -1.09
C ASN A 112 0.36 -18.27 -0.18
N SER A 113 1.20 -17.28 -0.47
CA SER A 113 1.22 -16.04 0.31
C SER A 113 -0.12 -15.29 0.18
N ALA A 114 -0.52 -14.58 1.23
CA ALA A 114 -1.71 -13.72 1.21
C ALA A 114 -1.62 -12.67 0.08
N TYR A 115 -0.43 -12.11 -0.13
CA TYR A 115 -0.17 -11.18 -1.23
C TYR A 115 -0.46 -11.77 -2.61
N SER A 116 0.07 -12.97 -2.92
CA SER A 116 -0.15 -13.61 -4.21
C SER A 116 -1.63 -13.88 -4.47
N LYS A 117 -2.33 -14.39 -3.47
CA LYS A 117 -3.78 -14.67 -3.57
C LYS A 117 -4.60 -13.40 -3.81
N TYR A 118 -4.26 -12.30 -3.13
CA TYR A 118 -4.93 -11.01 -3.33
C TYR A 118 -4.63 -10.44 -4.71
N MET A 119 -3.36 -10.46 -5.14
CA MET A 119 -2.94 -9.89 -6.42
C MET A 119 -3.38 -10.69 -7.64
N ASP A 120 -3.67 -12.00 -7.50
CA ASP A 120 -4.18 -12.81 -8.61
C ASP A 120 -5.46 -12.23 -9.22
N ASP A 121 -6.37 -11.76 -8.37
CA ASP A 121 -7.65 -11.16 -8.78
C ASP A 121 -7.57 -9.64 -9.04
N ALA A 122 -6.42 -9.02 -8.80
CA ALA A 122 -6.24 -7.58 -8.98
C ALA A 122 -6.38 -7.18 -10.46
N ILE A 123 -7.14 -6.12 -10.72
CA ILE A 123 -7.41 -5.60 -12.07
C ILE A 123 -7.06 -4.11 -12.12
N PHE A 124 -6.27 -3.73 -13.12
CA PHE A 124 -6.04 -2.32 -13.42
C PHE A 124 -7.26 -1.72 -14.13
N LYS A 125 -7.92 -0.74 -13.49
CA LYS A 125 -9.22 -0.22 -13.94
C LYS A 125 -9.21 1.26 -14.33
N LEU A 126 -8.07 1.94 -14.35
CA LEU A 126 -8.04 3.31 -14.83
C LEU A 126 -8.44 3.37 -16.30
N PRO A 127 -9.44 4.21 -16.68
CA PRO A 127 -10.12 4.07 -17.97
C PRO A 127 -9.33 4.63 -19.15
N THR A 128 -8.48 5.63 -18.93
CA THR A 128 -7.76 6.31 -20.02
C THR A 128 -6.36 6.76 -19.63
N PRO A 129 -5.47 6.91 -20.64
CA PRO A 129 -4.13 7.47 -20.42
C PRO A 129 -4.13 8.83 -19.72
N LEU A 130 -5.06 9.71 -20.09
CA LEU A 130 -5.16 11.04 -19.49
C LEU A 130 -5.56 10.99 -18.00
N VAL A 131 -6.44 10.06 -17.63
CA VAL A 131 -6.83 9.88 -16.20
C VAL A 131 -5.65 9.35 -15.41
N LEU A 132 -4.92 8.36 -15.94
CA LEU A 132 -3.72 7.84 -15.27
C LEU A 132 -2.67 8.94 -15.06
N SER A 133 -2.35 9.73 -16.09
CA SER A 133 -1.37 10.81 -15.98
C SER A 133 -1.76 11.81 -14.87
N LYS A 134 -3.01 12.28 -14.86
CA LYS A 134 -3.49 13.19 -13.82
C LYS A 134 -3.45 12.58 -12.41
N VAL A 135 -3.75 11.30 -12.29
CA VAL A 135 -3.70 10.59 -10.99
C VAL A 135 -2.25 10.47 -10.52
N VAL A 136 -1.31 10.15 -11.41
CA VAL A 136 0.13 10.08 -11.09
C VAL A 136 0.64 11.45 -10.64
N ASP A 137 0.37 12.51 -11.40
CA ASP A 137 0.74 13.88 -11.03
C ASP A 137 0.18 14.29 -9.65
N SER A 138 -1.10 13.97 -9.40
CA SER A 138 -1.75 14.26 -8.11
C SER A 138 -1.17 13.45 -6.96
N LEU A 139 -0.76 12.21 -7.18
CA LEU A 139 -0.08 11.39 -6.17
C LEU A 139 1.31 11.95 -5.85
N ASP A 140 2.09 12.37 -6.85
CA ASP A 140 3.39 13.01 -6.63
C ASP A 140 3.26 14.28 -5.78
N GLU A 141 2.22 15.09 -6.01
CA GLU A 141 1.92 16.25 -5.17
C GLU A 141 1.52 15.86 -3.74
N ILE A 142 0.77 14.79 -3.56
CA ILE A 142 0.40 14.26 -2.23
C ILE A 142 1.66 13.79 -1.49
N TYR A 143 2.53 13.02 -2.15
CA TYR A 143 3.78 12.56 -1.56
C TYR A 143 4.71 13.71 -1.20
N ALA A 144 4.80 14.76 -2.03
CA ALA A 144 5.57 15.94 -1.70
C ALA A 144 5.12 16.59 -0.37
N VAL A 145 3.80 16.76 -0.19
CA VAL A 145 3.25 17.29 1.08
C VAL A 145 3.44 16.32 2.24
N MET A 146 3.28 15.01 2.01
CA MET A 146 3.51 13.99 3.05
C MET A 146 4.94 14.01 3.58
N ASN A 147 5.92 14.21 2.71
CA ASN A 147 7.34 14.27 3.07
C ASN A 147 7.71 15.50 3.90
N GLU A 148 6.92 16.57 3.82
CA GLU A 148 7.10 17.78 4.65
C GLU A 148 6.51 17.63 6.06
N ILE A 149 5.59 16.67 6.25
CA ILE A 149 4.91 16.45 7.53
C ILE A 149 5.77 15.55 8.42
N GLN A 150 6.23 16.06 9.54
CA GLN A 150 7.08 15.34 10.51
C GLN A 150 6.32 14.40 11.46
N THR A 151 5.15 13.89 11.10
CA THR A 151 4.39 12.96 11.95
C THR A 151 4.67 11.50 11.61
N THR A 152 4.58 10.65 12.62
CA THR A 152 5.10 9.26 12.58
C THR A 152 4.31 8.32 11.64
N ASP A 153 3.09 8.69 11.18
CA ASP A 153 2.26 7.81 10.34
C ASP A 153 1.30 8.59 9.43
N VAL A 154 1.86 9.44 8.60
CA VAL A 154 1.05 10.21 7.62
C VAL A 154 0.38 9.28 6.59
N ARG A 155 1.05 8.18 6.21
CA ARG A 155 0.50 7.20 5.25
C ARG A 155 -0.74 6.52 5.80
N GLY A 156 -0.70 6.08 7.06
CA GLY A 156 -1.89 5.51 7.72
C GLY A 156 -3.04 6.51 7.81
N ASP A 157 -2.76 7.76 8.12
CA ASP A 157 -3.77 8.82 8.14
C ASP A 157 -4.39 9.06 6.75
N VAL A 158 -3.60 9.01 5.67
CA VAL A 158 -4.11 9.11 4.28
C VAL A 158 -5.05 7.94 3.97
N TYR A 159 -4.67 6.72 4.30
CA TYR A 159 -5.53 5.56 4.13
C TYR A 159 -6.81 5.68 4.94
N GLU A 160 -6.73 6.05 6.21
CA GLU A 160 -7.90 6.24 7.06
C GLU A 160 -8.87 7.29 6.48
N TYR A 161 -8.33 8.37 5.92
CA TYR A 161 -9.13 9.38 5.25
C TYR A 161 -9.79 8.85 3.97
N LEU A 162 -9.06 8.15 3.11
CA LEU A 162 -9.61 7.51 1.91
C LEU A 162 -10.74 6.55 2.25
N LEU A 163 -10.55 5.74 3.28
CA LEU A 163 -11.55 4.79 3.73
C LEU A 163 -12.80 5.49 4.34
N SER A 164 -12.63 6.69 4.92
CA SER A 164 -13.78 7.49 5.40
C SER A 164 -14.70 7.94 4.26
N LYS A 165 -14.18 8.07 3.03
CA LYS A 165 -14.98 8.37 1.82
C LYS A 165 -15.99 7.29 1.49
N ILE A 166 -15.68 6.01 1.76
CA ILE A 166 -16.63 4.91 1.60
C ILE A 166 -17.82 5.09 2.54
N ALA A 167 -17.54 5.41 3.80
CA ALA A 167 -18.59 5.62 4.79
C ALA A 167 -19.52 6.79 4.41
N GLN A 168 -18.97 7.87 3.84
CA GLN A 168 -19.75 9.04 3.39
C GLN A 168 -20.62 8.74 2.16
N SER A 169 -20.24 7.77 1.33
CA SER A 169 -21.02 7.41 0.12
C SER A 169 -22.33 6.68 0.42
N GLY A 170 -22.60 6.35 1.68
CA GLY A 170 -23.86 5.75 2.14
C GLY A 170 -24.14 4.33 1.62
N ARG A 171 -23.21 3.74 0.89
CA ARG A 171 -23.37 2.41 0.27
C ARG A 171 -22.97 1.24 1.16
N ASN A 172 -22.10 1.48 2.12
CA ASN A 172 -21.69 0.46 3.08
C ASN A 172 -21.81 1.05 4.48
N GLY A 173 -22.76 0.55 5.29
CA GLY A 173 -22.96 0.93 6.69
C GLY A 173 -21.81 0.50 7.60
N GLN A 174 -20.58 0.67 7.14
CA GLN A 174 -19.39 0.27 7.88
C GLN A 174 -19.03 1.34 8.89
N PHE A 175 -19.16 0.99 10.15
CA PHE A 175 -18.67 1.78 11.28
C PHE A 175 -17.24 1.34 11.58
N ARG A 176 -16.30 2.29 11.47
CA ARG A 176 -14.90 2.04 11.84
C ARG A 176 -14.64 2.53 13.24
N THR A 177 -14.01 1.69 14.03
CA THR A 177 -13.49 2.11 15.33
C THR A 177 -12.36 3.12 15.12
N PRO A 178 -12.43 4.33 15.69
CA PRO A 178 -11.37 5.32 15.56
C PRO A 178 -10.02 4.79 16.05
N ARG A 179 -8.93 5.08 15.33
CA ARG A 179 -7.59 4.53 15.58
C ARG A 179 -7.09 4.77 17.02
N HIS A 180 -7.36 5.94 17.58
CA HIS A 180 -6.97 6.23 18.99
C HIS A 180 -7.71 5.34 20.00
N ILE A 181 -8.93 4.92 19.71
CA ILE A 181 -9.68 3.96 20.55
C ILE A 181 -9.08 2.56 20.40
N ILE A 182 -8.77 2.14 19.15
CA ILE A 182 -8.09 0.87 18.92
C ILE A 182 -6.75 0.85 19.65
N ARG A 183 -5.95 1.93 19.53
CA ARG A 183 -4.65 2.04 20.24
C ARG A 183 -4.80 1.89 21.74
N MET A 184 -5.77 2.58 22.34
CA MET A 184 -6.06 2.46 23.77
C MET A 184 -6.42 1.02 24.14
N MET A 185 -7.24 0.34 23.35
CA MET A 185 -7.63 -1.06 23.62
C MET A 185 -6.42 -2.00 23.52
N VAL A 186 -5.58 -1.84 22.51
CA VAL A 186 -4.36 -2.65 22.33
C VAL A 186 -3.38 -2.41 23.49
N GLU A 187 -3.20 -1.17 23.93
CA GLU A 187 -2.33 -0.84 25.08
C GLU A 187 -2.84 -1.43 26.40
N LEU A 188 -4.17 -1.46 26.58
CA LEU A 188 -4.78 -2.09 27.76
C LEU A 188 -4.65 -3.63 27.76
N MET A 189 -4.70 -4.24 26.57
CA MET A 189 -4.54 -5.69 26.42
C MET A 189 -3.09 -6.14 26.51
N ASP A 190 -2.14 -5.28 26.19
CA ASP A 190 -0.68 -5.52 26.19
C ASP A 190 -0.29 -6.89 25.59
N PRO A 191 -0.59 -7.16 24.32
CA PRO A 191 -0.36 -8.46 23.72
C PRO A 191 1.12 -8.87 23.79
N SER A 192 1.40 -10.15 23.98
CA SER A 192 2.75 -10.70 24.02
C SER A 192 3.24 -11.16 22.65
N SER A 193 4.57 -11.37 22.51
CA SER A 193 5.21 -11.79 21.26
C SER A 193 4.89 -13.23 20.84
N ASP A 194 4.30 -14.02 21.72
CA ASP A 194 4.02 -15.45 21.50
C ASP A 194 2.51 -15.73 21.31
N GLU A 195 1.66 -14.69 21.41
CA GLU A 195 0.22 -14.83 21.25
C GLU A 195 -0.21 -14.90 19.78
N ILE A 196 -1.41 -15.42 19.56
CA ILE A 196 -2.12 -15.36 18.29
C ILE A 196 -3.26 -14.35 18.46
N ILE A 197 -3.30 -13.37 17.58
CA ILE A 197 -4.29 -12.29 17.61
C ILE A 197 -5.27 -12.54 16.45
N CYS A 198 -6.55 -12.68 16.78
CA CYS A 198 -7.61 -12.95 15.82
C CYS A 198 -8.67 -11.85 15.88
N ASP A 199 -9.01 -11.31 14.72
CA ASP A 199 -10.15 -10.41 14.52
C ASP A 199 -11.17 -11.11 13.59
N PRO A 200 -12.31 -11.60 14.11
CA PRO A 200 -13.30 -12.35 13.34
C PRO A 200 -14.19 -11.47 12.44
N ALA A 201 -14.07 -10.16 12.51
CA ALA A 201 -14.82 -9.19 11.70
C ALA A 201 -13.89 -8.01 11.36
N CYS A 202 -12.73 -8.33 10.77
CA CYS A 202 -11.58 -7.45 10.74
C CYS A 202 -11.78 -6.20 9.85
N GLY A 203 -12.72 -6.23 8.92
CA GLY A 203 -12.86 -5.15 7.96
C GLY A 203 -11.53 -4.91 7.25
N THR A 204 -11.01 -3.69 7.35
CA THR A 204 -9.69 -3.32 6.82
C THR A 204 -8.53 -3.62 7.78
N SER A 205 -8.72 -4.56 8.69
CA SER A 205 -7.70 -5.04 9.64
C SER A 205 -7.17 -3.99 10.62
N GLY A 206 -7.94 -2.95 10.94
CA GLY A 206 -7.48 -1.84 11.79
C GLY A 206 -6.95 -2.28 13.15
N PHE A 207 -7.60 -3.24 13.82
CA PHE A 207 -7.13 -3.79 15.10
C PHE A 207 -5.83 -4.58 14.96
N LEU A 208 -5.72 -5.40 13.92
CA LEU A 208 -4.52 -6.22 13.67
C LEU A 208 -3.31 -5.34 13.33
N VAL A 209 -3.51 -4.30 12.50
CA VAL A 209 -2.46 -3.34 12.16
C VAL A 209 -1.95 -2.62 13.40
N VAL A 210 -2.83 -2.06 14.21
CA VAL A 210 -2.43 -1.32 15.42
C VAL A 210 -1.78 -2.25 16.45
N ALA A 211 -2.23 -3.50 16.58
CA ALA A 211 -1.58 -4.50 17.44
C ALA A 211 -0.16 -4.82 16.93
N GLY A 212 0.02 -4.97 15.62
CA GLY A 212 1.33 -5.18 15.03
C GLY A 212 2.28 -3.99 15.24
N GLU A 213 1.81 -2.77 15.05
CA GLU A 213 2.58 -1.55 15.33
C GLU A 213 2.98 -1.45 16.81
N TYR A 214 2.04 -1.72 17.72
CA TYR A 214 2.30 -1.75 19.15
C TYR A 214 3.41 -2.74 19.52
N LEU A 215 3.33 -3.97 19.04
CA LEU A 215 4.34 -5.00 19.29
C LEU A 215 5.70 -4.62 18.69
N LYS A 216 5.72 -4.06 17.50
CA LYS A 216 6.94 -3.56 16.86
C LYS A 216 7.58 -2.40 17.64
N GLU A 217 6.76 -1.55 18.26
CA GLU A 217 7.24 -0.43 19.06
C GLU A 217 7.74 -0.88 20.45
N LYS A 218 6.96 -1.70 21.16
CA LYS A 218 7.20 -2.03 22.56
C LYS A 218 8.06 -3.28 22.76
N LYS A 219 8.01 -4.24 21.84
CA LYS A 219 8.65 -5.57 21.96
C LYS A 219 9.61 -5.84 20.80
N LYS A 220 10.15 -4.78 20.19
CA LYS A 220 11.02 -4.86 19.01
C LYS A 220 12.19 -5.83 19.16
N GLU A 221 12.95 -5.70 20.25
CA GLU A 221 14.13 -6.52 20.49
C GLU A 221 13.77 -7.99 20.69
N GLU A 222 12.70 -8.24 21.45
CA GLU A 222 12.21 -9.58 21.72
C GLU A 222 11.77 -10.31 20.45
N ILE A 223 11.09 -9.61 19.54
CA ILE A 223 10.53 -10.19 18.32
C ILE A 223 11.60 -10.31 17.22
N PHE A 224 12.35 -9.25 16.94
CA PHE A 224 13.17 -9.19 15.74
C PHE A 224 14.59 -9.73 15.91
N TYR A 225 15.06 -9.95 17.14
CA TYR A 225 16.36 -10.62 17.40
C TYR A 225 16.23 -12.14 17.57
N ASP A 226 15.00 -12.65 17.74
CA ASP A 226 14.75 -14.09 17.72
C ASP A 226 14.11 -14.51 16.38
N LYS A 227 14.77 -15.42 15.66
CA LYS A 227 14.33 -15.87 14.34
C LYS A 227 12.92 -16.52 14.38
N LYS A 228 12.60 -17.28 15.44
CA LYS A 228 11.31 -17.95 15.56
C LYS A 228 10.20 -16.96 15.86
N LYS A 229 10.44 -16.02 16.79
CA LYS A 229 9.46 -14.96 17.11
C LYS A 229 9.23 -14.02 15.94
N LYS A 230 10.29 -13.69 15.18
CA LYS A 230 10.16 -12.93 13.94
C LYS A 230 9.31 -13.65 12.91
N ASP A 231 9.54 -14.94 12.72
CA ASP A 231 8.72 -15.75 11.81
C ASP A 231 7.26 -15.84 12.29
N HIS A 232 7.04 -16.06 13.58
CA HIS A 232 5.71 -16.04 14.18
C HIS A 232 5.00 -14.72 13.95
N TYR A 233 5.64 -13.58 14.24
CA TYR A 233 5.09 -12.24 14.02
C TYR A 233 4.72 -12.00 12.55
N MET A 234 5.58 -12.39 11.62
CA MET A 234 5.38 -12.12 10.19
C MET A 234 4.35 -13.03 9.52
N ASN A 235 4.20 -14.28 9.99
CA ASN A 235 3.47 -15.30 9.24
C ASN A 235 2.35 -16.01 10.02
N HIS A 236 2.32 -15.94 11.36
CA HIS A 236 1.47 -16.80 12.17
C HIS A 236 0.71 -16.09 13.29
N MET A 237 1.04 -14.83 13.60
CA MET A 237 0.47 -14.13 14.73
C MET A 237 -0.91 -13.53 14.45
N PHE A 238 -1.11 -12.97 13.27
CA PHE A 238 -2.30 -12.17 12.96
C PHE A 238 -3.25 -12.91 12.05
N HIS A 239 -4.51 -13.04 12.48
CA HIS A 239 -5.57 -13.70 11.73
C HIS A 239 -6.78 -12.78 11.64
N GLY A 240 -7.18 -12.42 10.42
CA GLY A 240 -8.36 -11.62 10.14
C GLY A 240 -9.38 -12.42 9.33
N TYR A 241 -10.66 -12.24 9.65
CA TYR A 241 -11.76 -12.81 8.90
C TYR A 241 -12.79 -11.73 8.61
N ASP A 242 -13.34 -11.72 7.42
CA ASP A 242 -14.46 -10.85 7.06
C ASP A 242 -15.38 -11.55 6.06
N MET A 243 -16.66 -11.17 6.03
CA MET A 243 -17.61 -11.67 5.05
C MET A 243 -17.49 -10.98 3.69
N ASP A 244 -17.00 -9.74 3.70
CA ASP A 244 -16.82 -8.94 2.50
C ASP A 244 -15.38 -9.09 1.98
N ARG A 245 -15.24 -9.78 0.84
CA ARG A 245 -13.92 -10.00 0.20
C ARG A 245 -13.20 -8.69 -0.16
N THR A 246 -13.94 -7.60 -0.38
CA THR A 246 -13.36 -6.30 -0.71
C THR A 246 -12.73 -5.61 0.50
N MET A 247 -12.93 -6.15 1.71
CA MET A 247 -12.36 -5.66 2.96
C MET A 247 -11.10 -6.42 3.37
N LEU A 248 -10.91 -7.61 2.85
CA LEU A 248 -9.73 -8.46 3.05
C LEU A 248 -8.65 -8.14 2.02
#